data_072d39b2f5da4b67c57db73e6636cca7
#
_entry.id   072d39b2f5da4b67c57db73e6636cca7
#
_cell.length_a   1.000
_cell.length_b   1.000
_cell.length_c   1.000
_cell.angle_alpha   90.00
_cell.angle_beta   90.00
_cell.angle_gamma   90.00
#
_symmetry.space_group_name_H-M   'P 1'
#
loop_
_entity.id
_entity.type
_entity.pdbx_description
1 polymer ?
#
loop_
_entity_poly.entity_id
_entity_poly.type
_entity_poly.pdbx_seq_one_letter_code
_entity_poly.pdbx_strand_id
1 'polypeptide(L)'
;MLEKYRNRFSEHNYKVLNELLDSIKEEDYIVTDCDNSFVMHDTEENLFFYQLVSLKYKMTPEEFREVLFKDLPDDERIVDEAKFAADLAATYFEELVTDDEFEENPHYVEFIELMCYLYLELSYYDKKRTVGFRILYLFKNLTEEELREMVGEMYDYTRSISFQRLEFNFEGKYKLHSYIDVGVGKFEEVEALVQDIKSKGAKAYVCTASSRIVVDEFMNRCSPGLFDKVVGLELVERNGVLQAEGDEEKLLTMGKGKGKYLEILKERYNRPAKLYIGDSDGDYYALINDGLKYGLIINRNTSGKIETLKEMARKKEFENTIYLLQRRDEEKGILVSE
;
A
#
# COMPACT_ATOMS: atom_id res chain seq x y z
N MET A 1 -22.76 -12.57 -3.16
CA MET A 1 -22.47 -11.50 -2.17
C MET A 1 -22.47 -10.12 -2.83
N LEU A 2 -21.94 -10.02 -4.05
CA LEU A 2 -21.88 -8.76 -4.82
C LEU A 2 -23.25 -8.09 -5.03
N GLU A 3 -24.34 -8.88 -5.16
CA GLU A 3 -25.71 -8.37 -5.33
C GLU A 3 -26.13 -7.37 -4.24
N LYS A 4 -25.66 -7.56 -3.00
CA LYS A 4 -25.90 -6.63 -1.88
C LYS A 4 -25.41 -5.21 -2.18
N TYR A 5 -24.39 -5.11 -3.02
CA TYR A 5 -23.69 -3.84 -3.35
C TYR A 5 -24.01 -3.33 -4.76
N ARG A 6 -25.07 -3.83 -5.41
CA ARG A 6 -25.44 -3.46 -6.78
C ARG A 6 -25.49 -1.94 -7.00
N ASN A 7 -26.02 -1.20 -6.03
CA ASN A 7 -26.15 0.26 -6.10
C ASN A 7 -24.82 1.03 -5.91
N ARG A 8 -23.73 0.33 -5.63
CA ARG A 8 -22.37 0.88 -5.51
C ARG A 8 -21.64 0.90 -6.86
N PHE A 9 -22.15 0.18 -7.84
CA PHE A 9 -21.58 0.08 -9.17
C PHE A 9 -22.47 0.77 -10.21
N SER A 10 -21.86 1.30 -11.28
CA SER A 10 -22.65 1.69 -12.45
C SER A 10 -23.34 0.44 -13.04
N GLU A 11 -24.43 0.63 -13.77
CA GLU A 11 -25.14 -0.47 -14.43
C GLU A 11 -24.21 -1.28 -15.34
N HIS A 12 -23.32 -0.59 -16.05
CA HIS A 12 -22.32 -1.23 -16.91
C HIS A 12 -21.33 -2.08 -16.11
N ASN A 13 -20.70 -1.50 -15.08
CA ASN A 13 -19.72 -2.23 -14.28
C ASN A 13 -20.36 -3.44 -13.61
N TYR A 14 -21.53 -3.27 -13.03
CA TYR A 14 -22.26 -4.37 -12.40
C TYR A 14 -22.58 -5.50 -13.38
N LYS A 15 -23.04 -5.17 -14.59
CA LYS A 15 -23.29 -6.15 -15.64
C LYS A 15 -22.04 -6.94 -16.01
N VAL A 16 -20.93 -6.25 -16.27
CA VAL A 16 -19.65 -6.89 -16.66
C VAL A 16 -19.08 -7.73 -15.52
N LEU A 17 -19.20 -7.29 -14.27
CA LEU A 17 -18.78 -8.08 -13.10
C LEU A 17 -19.61 -9.36 -12.94
N ASN A 18 -20.91 -9.35 -13.27
CA ASN A 18 -21.70 -10.59 -13.31
C ASN A 18 -21.28 -11.51 -14.47
N GLU A 19 -21.00 -10.97 -15.65
CA GLU A 19 -20.45 -11.76 -16.77
C GLU A 19 -19.08 -12.38 -16.40
N LEU A 20 -18.23 -11.65 -15.70
CA LEU A 20 -17.01 -12.20 -15.10
C LEU A 20 -17.34 -13.35 -14.16
N LEU A 21 -18.23 -13.13 -13.18
CA LEU A 21 -18.61 -14.17 -12.22
C LEU A 21 -19.16 -15.42 -12.91
N ASP A 22 -20.02 -15.28 -13.93
CA ASP A 22 -20.55 -16.42 -14.68
C ASP A 22 -19.50 -17.20 -15.45
N SER A 23 -18.39 -16.53 -15.81
CA SER A 23 -17.27 -17.12 -16.56
C SER A 23 -16.19 -17.76 -15.68
N ILE A 24 -16.24 -17.59 -14.35
CA ILE A 24 -15.24 -18.13 -13.40
C ILE A 24 -15.35 -19.65 -13.30
N LYS A 25 -14.20 -20.30 -13.31
CA LYS A 25 -14.03 -21.74 -13.13
C LYS A 25 -13.09 -22.02 -11.96
N GLU A 26 -13.14 -23.23 -11.42
CA GLU A 26 -12.34 -23.68 -10.29
C GLU A 26 -10.83 -23.50 -10.51
N GLU A 27 -10.38 -23.72 -11.74
CA GLU A 27 -8.98 -23.58 -12.10
C GLU A 27 -8.53 -22.14 -12.39
N ASP A 28 -9.43 -21.16 -12.37
CA ASP A 28 -9.09 -19.74 -12.58
C ASP A 28 -8.46 -19.12 -11.32
N TYR A 29 -7.78 -18.00 -11.52
CA TYR A 29 -7.27 -17.18 -10.44
C TYR A 29 -7.40 -15.70 -10.75
N ILE A 30 -7.44 -14.93 -9.68
CA ILE A 30 -7.42 -13.47 -9.73
C ILE A 30 -6.26 -12.94 -8.91
N VAL A 31 -5.85 -11.71 -9.20
CA VAL A 31 -4.85 -10.98 -8.44
C VAL A 31 -5.40 -9.60 -8.12
N THR A 32 -5.20 -9.12 -6.91
CA THR A 32 -5.51 -7.74 -6.53
C THR A 32 -4.29 -7.07 -5.93
N ASP A 33 -4.15 -5.77 -6.16
CA ASP A 33 -3.37 -4.92 -5.30
C ASP A 33 -4.06 -4.78 -3.94
N CYS A 34 -3.35 -4.33 -2.90
CA CYS A 34 -3.91 -4.09 -1.58
C CYS A 34 -4.36 -2.64 -1.42
N ASP A 35 -3.38 -1.76 -1.27
CA ASP A 35 -3.54 -0.38 -0.89
C ASP A 35 -4.27 0.43 -1.96
N ASN A 36 -5.29 1.18 -1.55
CA ASN A 36 -6.17 1.93 -2.45
C ASN A 36 -6.93 1.11 -3.51
N SER A 37 -6.82 -0.23 -3.47
CA SER A 37 -7.44 -1.19 -4.41
C SER A 37 -8.40 -2.16 -3.72
N PHE A 38 -7.94 -2.90 -2.72
CA PHE A 38 -8.78 -3.74 -1.86
C PHE A 38 -9.15 -3.00 -0.57
N VAL A 39 -8.26 -2.16 -0.08
CA VAL A 39 -8.49 -1.28 1.08
C VAL A 39 -8.46 0.19 0.65
N MET A 40 -9.17 1.01 1.39
CA MET A 40 -9.05 2.46 1.34
C MET A 40 -7.80 2.89 2.09
N HIS A 41 -7.03 3.79 1.51
CA HIS A 41 -5.72 4.27 1.94
C HIS A 41 -4.64 3.19 1.94
N ASP A 42 -3.50 3.49 2.55
CA ASP A 42 -2.29 2.68 2.49
C ASP A 42 -2.00 2.05 3.86
N THR A 43 -1.86 0.72 3.88
CA THR A 43 -1.63 -0.04 5.12
C THR A 43 -0.26 0.25 5.71
N GLU A 44 0.77 0.42 4.86
CA GLU A 44 2.14 0.66 5.31
C GLU A 44 2.34 2.10 5.80
N GLU A 45 1.74 3.09 5.11
CA GLU A 45 1.76 4.48 5.58
C GLU A 45 1.01 4.63 6.91
N ASN A 46 -0.11 3.92 7.10
CA ASN A 46 -0.83 3.93 8.37
C ASN A 46 -0.07 3.21 9.49
N LEU A 47 0.67 2.13 9.19
CA LEU A 47 1.57 1.52 10.16
C LEU A 47 2.72 2.46 10.51
N PHE A 48 3.31 3.13 9.53
CA PHE A 48 4.31 4.17 9.75
C PHE A 48 3.78 5.26 10.68
N PHE A 49 2.57 5.78 10.44
CA PHE A 49 1.97 6.79 11.29
C PHE A 49 1.72 6.28 12.72
N TYR A 50 1.21 5.05 12.86
CA TYR A 50 1.05 4.41 14.16
C TYR A 50 2.39 4.28 14.91
N GLN A 51 3.44 3.88 14.20
CA GLN A 51 4.80 3.76 14.75
C GLN A 51 5.34 5.12 15.20
N LEU A 52 5.07 6.21 14.45
CA LEU A 52 5.44 7.57 14.83
C LEU A 52 4.76 8.01 16.13
N VAL A 53 3.44 7.93 16.19
CA VAL A 53 2.67 8.45 17.35
C VAL A 53 2.84 7.60 18.60
N SER A 54 3.28 6.34 18.47
CA SER A 54 3.54 5.44 19.59
C SER A 54 5.03 5.26 19.94
N LEU A 55 5.94 5.90 19.19
CA LEU A 55 7.42 5.76 19.28
C LEU A 55 7.90 4.30 19.33
N LYS A 56 7.24 3.40 18.60
CA LYS A 56 7.56 1.96 18.61
C LYS A 56 8.71 1.61 17.66
N TYR A 57 9.93 1.86 18.11
CA TYR A 57 11.17 1.52 17.41
C TYR A 57 12.06 0.64 18.28
N LYS A 58 12.75 -0.33 17.65
CA LYS A 58 13.75 -1.18 18.32
C LYS A 58 15.19 -0.78 17.99
N MET A 59 15.38 0.42 17.57
CA MET A 59 16.68 0.98 17.21
C MET A 59 17.24 1.83 18.36
N THR A 60 18.58 1.79 18.53
CA THR A 60 19.27 2.82 19.31
C THR A 60 19.18 4.17 18.58
N PRO A 61 19.40 5.31 19.24
CA PRO A 61 19.47 6.61 18.57
C PRO A 61 20.46 6.65 17.39
N GLU A 62 21.62 6.00 17.52
CA GLU A 62 22.62 5.92 16.46
C GLU A 62 22.10 5.11 15.27
N GLU A 63 21.48 3.95 15.51
CA GLU A 63 20.89 3.13 14.45
C GLU A 63 19.72 3.84 13.75
N PHE A 64 18.90 4.57 14.51
CA PHE A 64 17.80 5.36 13.96
C PHE A 64 18.33 6.46 13.05
N ARG A 65 19.37 7.20 13.49
CA ARG A 65 20.07 8.18 12.65
C ARG A 65 20.62 7.56 11.36
N GLU A 66 21.28 6.41 11.44
CA GLU A 66 21.78 5.70 10.25
C GLU A 66 20.65 5.37 9.26
N VAL A 67 19.51 4.91 9.75
CA VAL A 67 18.33 4.58 8.94
C VAL A 67 17.74 5.82 8.27
N LEU A 68 17.64 6.95 8.99
CA LEU A 68 17.12 8.20 8.41
C LEU A 68 17.95 8.71 7.24
N PHE A 69 19.28 8.57 7.35
CA PHE A 69 20.21 9.01 6.28
C PHE A 69 20.36 7.99 5.15
N LYS A 70 19.91 6.75 5.36
CA LYS A 70 19.98 5.72 4.34
C LYS A 70 19.07 6.04 3.17
N ASP A 71 19.64 5.98 1.97
CA ASP A 71 18.92 6.19 0.72
C ASP A 71 18.12 7.52 0.65
N LEU A 72 18.60 8.57 1.35
CA LEU A 72 18.04 9.90 1.17
C LEU A 72 18.17 10.35 -0.30
N PRO A 73 17.14 11.01 -0.85
CA PRO A 73 17.20 11.55 -2.20
C PRO A 73 18.39 12.51 -2.37
N ASP A 74 19.11 12.36 -3.49
CA ASP A 74 20.28 13.17 -3.85
C ASP A 74 19.94 14.29 -4.85
N ASP A 75 18.65 14.63 -5.01
CA ASP A 75 18.21 15.72 -5.87
C ASP A 75 18.64 17.06 -5.29
N GLU A 76 19.38 17.85 -6.09
CA GLU A 76 19.97 19.14 -5.68
C GLU A 76 18.94 20.14 -5.13
N ARG A 77 17.65 19.98 -5.49
CA ARG A 77 16.58 20.89 -5.06
C ARG A 77 16.16 20.67 -3.61
N ILE A 78 16.37 19.48 -3.07
CA ILE A 78 15.83 19.07 -1.76
C ILE A 78 16.86 18.43 -0.82
N VAL A 79 18.07 18.13 -1.29
CA VAL A 79 19.09 17.38 -0.53
C VAL A 79 19.46 18.04 0.80
N ASP A 80 19.55 19.38 0.83
CA ASP A 80 19.88 20.12 2.05
C ASP A 80 18.71 20.14 3.05
N GLU A 81 17.47 20.22 2.55
CA GLU A 81 16.26 20.12 3.36
C GLU A 81 16.10 18.71 3.93
N ALA A 82 16.32 17.67 3.10
CA ALA A 82 16.27 16.28 3.51
C ALA A 82 17.29 15.96 4.60
N LYS A 83 18.53 16.41 4.45
CA LYS A 83 19.59 16.23 5.48
C LYS A 83 19.27 16.99 6.77
N PHE A 84 18.77 18.21 6.66
CA PHE A 84 18.34 18.99 7.82
C PHE A 84 17.21 18.28 8.57
N ALA A 85 16.19 17.83 7.86
CA ALA A 85 15.06 17.13 8.46
C ALA A 85 15.50 15.80 9.12
N ALA A 86 16.36 15.02 8.47
CA ALA A 86 16.89 13.77 9.02
C ALA A 86 17.75 14.00 10.28
N ASP A 87 18.60 15.02 10.28
CA ASP A 87 19.44 15.35 11.43
C ASP A 87 18.62 15.80 12.64
N LEU A 88 17.62 16.66 12.40
CA LEU A 88 16.77 17.17 13.46
C LEU A 88 15.84 16.08 14.00
N ALA A 89 15.23 15.27 13.12
CA ALA A 89 14.40 14.14 13.54
C ALA A 89 15.17 13.11 14.36
N ALA A 90 16.45 12.83 14.01
CA ALA A 90 17.31 11.95 14.79
C ALA A 90 17.62 12.53 16.19
N THR A 91 17.82 13.84 16.27
CA THR A 91 18.05 14.54 17.55
C THR A 91 16.82 14.48 18.43
N TYR A 92 15.64 14.74 17.88
CA TYR A 92 14.39 14.65 18.63
C TYR A 92 14.06 13.22 19.06
N PHE A 93 14.33 12.23 18.21
CA PHE A 93 14.17 10.82 18.59
C PHE A 93 15.00 10.45 19.82
N GLU A 94 16.27 10.86 19.88
CA GLU A 94 17.15 10.61 21.04
C GLU A 94 16.56 11.18 22.35
N GLU A 95 15.95 12.36 22.29
CA GLU A 95 15.28 12.97 23.42
C GLU A 95 13.98 12.23 23.80
N LEU A 96 13.13 11.98 22.80
CA LEU A 96 11.80 11.40 23.00
C LEU A 96 11.84 9.94 23.49
N VAL A 97 12.79 9.14 23.02
CA VAL A 97 12.88 7.71 23.39
C VAL A 97 13.31 7.50 24.84
N THR A 98 13.81 8.53 25.50
CA THR A 98 14.20 8.51 26.93
C THR A 98 13.21 9.23 27.85
N ASP A 99 12.14 9.78 27.28
CA ASP A 99 11.12 10.56 28.00
C ASP A 99 9.86 9.71 28.19
N ASP A 100 9.53 9.38 29.43
CA ASP A 100 8.34 8.57 29.75
C ASP A 100 7.01 9.32 29.45
N GLU A 101 7.06 10.65 29.31
CA GLU A 101 5.93 11.53 28.99
C GLU A 101 6.12 12.18 27.59
N PHE A 102 6.71 11.45 26.64
CA PHE A 102 7.12 11.95 25.32
C PHE A 102 6.02 12.69 24.57
N GLU A 103 4.75 12.33 24.75
CA GLU A 103 3.60 13.01 24.13
C GLU A 103 3.44 14.46 24.58
N GLU A 104 3.95 14.81 25.79
CA GLU A 104 3.95 16.17 26.33
C GLU A 104 5.23 16.94 25.97
N ASN A 105 6.21 16.27 25.37
CA ASN A 105 7.47 16.87 24.96
C ASN A 105 7.25 17.87 23.81
N PRO A 106 7.80 19.10 23.89
CA PRO A 106 7.60 20.13 22.86
C PRO A 106 8.09 19.71 21.47
N HIS A 107 9.05 18.77 21.37
CA HIS A 107 9.59 18.29 20.10
C HIS A 107 8.80 17.11 19.50
N TYR A 108 7.78 16.58 20.20
CA TYR A 108 7.03 15.43 19.74
C TYR A 108 6.27 15.70 18.43
N VAL A 109 5.57 16.83 18.35
CA VAL A 109 4.82 17.21 17.13
C VAL A 109 5.79 17.51 15.98
N GLU A 110 6.87 18.25 16.25
CA GLU A 110 7.90 18.58 15.25
C GLU A 110 8.58 17.30 14.73
N PHE A 111 8.80 16.29 15.59
CA PHE A 111 9.34 14.98 15.18
C PHE A 111 8.39 14.31 14.17
N ILE A 112 7.10 14.27 14.43
CA ILE A 112 6.09 13.70 13.52
C ILE A 112 6.10 14.44 12.18
N GLU A 113 6.11 15.78 12.19
CA GLU A 113 6.15 16.62 10.99
C GLU A 113 7.38 16.33 10.12
N LEU A 114 8.57 16.26 10.75
CA LEU A 114 9.83 15.95 10.06
C LEU A 114 9.83 14.54 9.48
N MET A 115 9.35 13.56 10.22
CA MET A 115 9.26 12.17 9.75
C MET A 115 8.29 12.01 8.60
N CYS A 116 7.11 12.64 8.67
CA CYS A 116 6.15 12.64 7.56
C CYS A 116 6.76 13.29 6.31
N TYR A 117 7.47 14.41 6.44
CA TYR A 117 8.20 15.00 5.31
C TYR A 117 9.23 14.03 4.72
N LEU A 118 10.08 13.41 5.55
CA LEU A 118 11.15 12.51 5.12
C LEU A 118 10.64 11.26 4.37
N TYR A 119 9.52 10.71 4.78
CA TYR A 119 9.07 9.41 4.27
C TYR A 119 7.93 9.52 3.26
N LEU A 120 7.11 10.56 3.31
CA LEU A 120 5.97 10.74 2.40
C LEU A 120 6.30 11.73 1.29
N GLU A 121 6.68 12.98 1.62
CA GLU A 121 6.93 14.01 0.60
C GLU A 121 8.19 13.70 -0.22
N LEU A 122 9.30 13.32 0.42
CA LEU A 122 10.54 13.01 -0.29
C LEU A 122 10.44 11.80 -1.21
N SER A 123 9.43 10.96 -1.06
CA SER A 123 9.17 9.84 -1.94
C SER A 123 9.01 10.26 -3.41
N TYR A 124 8.46 11.45 -3.67
CA TYR A 124 8.29 11.99 -5.02
C TYR A 124 9.60 12.34 -5.74
N TYR A 125 10.70 12.50 -4.99
CA TYR A 125 12.02 12.89 -5.52
C TYR A 125 12.97 11.71 -5.69
N ASP A 126 12.60 10.51 -5.26
CA ASP A 126 13.45 9.34 -5.38
C ASP A 126 13.40 8.74 -6.79
N LYS A 127 14.51 8.92 -7.54
CA LYS A 127 14.69 8.36 -8.89
C LYS A 127 15.17 6.90 -8.88
N LYS A 128 15.66 6.40 -7.75
CA LYS A 128 16.33 5.08 -7.64
C LYS A 128 15.39 3.93 -7.29
N ARG A 129 14.08 4.18 -7.09
CA ARG A 129 13.08 3.19 -6.67
C ARG A 129 13.38 2.50 -5.31
N THR A 130 14.17 3.15 -4.46
CA THR A 130 14.37 2.70 -3.08
C THR A 130 13.24 3.14 -2.15
N VAL A 131 12.32 3.98 -2.67
CA VAL A 131 11.20 4.60 -1.93
C VAL A 131 10.42 3.58 -1.14
N GLY A 132 9.98 2.49 -1.77
CA GLY A 132 9.18 1.49 -1.08
C GLY A 132 9.91 0.81 0.08
N PHE A 133 11.24 0.77 0.07
CA PHE A 133 12.02 0.18 1.16
C PHE A 133 12.32 1.16 2.30
N ARG A 134 12.29 2.47 2.07
CA ARG A 134 12.68 3.42 3.12
C ARG A 134 11.77 3.34 4.34
N ILE A 135 10.47 3.26 4.17
CA ILE A 135 9.54 3.04 5.29
C ILE A 135 9.85 1.71 5.98
N LEU A 136 10.12 0.65 5.22
CA LEU A 136 10.42 -0.67 5.76
C LEU A 136 11.70 -0.66 6.62
N TYR A 137 12.68 0.19 6.32
CA TYR A 137 13.90 0.27 7.12
C TYR A 137 13.64 0.67 8.58
N LEU A 138 12.51 1.30 8.86
CA LEU A 138 12.06 1.61 10.22
C LEU A 138 11.67 0.36 11.04
N PHE A 139 11.54 -0.80 10.40
CA PHE A 139 11.30 -2.09 11.05
C PHE A 139 12.60 -2.80 11.48
N LYS A 140 13.76 -2.15 11.33
CA LYS A 140 15.06 -2.69 11.76
C LYS A 140 14.99 -3.17 13.20
N ASN A 141 15.59 -4.34 13.45
CA ASN A 141 15.66 -5.04 14.74
C ASN A 141 14.32 -5.65 15.25
N LEU A 142 13.19 -5.46 14.56
CA LEU A 142 11.97 -6.21 14.84
C LEU A 142 12.10 -7.65 14.34
N THR A 143 11.51 -8.59 15.06
CA THR A 143 11.19 -9.92 14.52
C THR A 143 9.94 -9.84 13.65
N GLU A 144 9.68 -10.85 12.79
CA GLU A 144 8.43 -10.92 12.04
C GLU A 144 7.20 -10.93 12.97
N GLU A 145 7.29 -11.65 14.12
CA GLU A 145 6.21 -11.73 15.11
C GLU A 145 5.89 -10.35 15.71
N GLU A 146 6.89 -9.60 16.13
CA GLU A 146 6.71 -8.24 16.68
C GLU A 146 6.15 -7.26 15.65
N LEU A 147 6.56 -7.38 14.38
CA LEU A 147 5.98 -6.57 13.31
C LEU A 147 4.49 -6.93 13.10
N ARG A 148 4.12 -8.22 13.13
CA ARG A 148 2.73 -8.67 13.06
C ARG A 148 1.90 -8.17 14.24
N GLU A 149 2.45 -8.19 15.46
CA GLU A 149 1.79 -7.62 16.65
C GLU A 149 1.53 -6.11 16.46
N MET A 150 2.53 -5.36 15.99
CA MET A 150 2.40 -3.93 15.71
C MET A 150 1.34 -3.65 14.63
N VAL A 151 1.27 -4.47 13.57
CA VAL A 151 0.18 -4.38 12.57
C VAL A 151 -1.18 -4.61 13.23
N GLY A 152 -1.27 -5.53 14.18
CA GLY A 152 -2.50 -5.76 14.95
C GLY A 152 -2.94 -4.55 15.75
N GLU A 153 -2.02 -3.92 16.44
CA GLU A 153 -2.28 -2.70 17.21
C GLU A 153 -2.68 -1.53 16.28
N MET A 154 -1.97 -1.36 15.16
CA MET A 154 -2.33 -0.38 14.14
C MET A 154 -3.73 -0.65 13.58
N TYR A 155 -4.08 -1.90 13.30
CA TYR A 155 -5.41 -2.26 12.81
C TYR A 155 -6.51 -1.84 13.78
N ASP A 156 -6.32 -2.05 15.09
CA ASP A 156 -7.27 -1.61 16.11
C ASP A 156 -7.30 -0.09 16.25
N TYR A 157 -6.14 0.57 16.19
CA TYR A 157 -6.00 2.02 16.21
C TYR A 157 -6.73 2.68 15.05
N THR A 158 -6.47 2.24 13.81
CA THR A 158 -7.05 2.85 12.60
C THR A 158 -8.56 2.69 12.51
N ARG A 159 -9.13 1.64 13.10
CA ARG A 159 -10.60 1.47 13.18
C ARG A 159 -11.30 2.48 14.09
N SER A 160 -10.56 3.14 14.97
CA SER A 160 -11.08 4.20 15.82
C SER A 160 -11.03 5.59 15.19
N ILE A 161 -10.36 5.72 14.03
CA ILE A 161 -10.21 6.98 13.31
C ILE A 161 -11.05 6.97 12.02
N SER A 162 -11.62 8.14 11.68
CA SER A 162 -12.28 8.34 10.39
C SER A 162 -11.26 8.43 9.27
N PHE A 163 -11.65 8.07 8.05
CA PHE A 163 -10.85 8.35 6.86
C PHE A 163 -10.68 9.87 6.73
N GLN A 164 -9.45 10.33 6.80
CA GLN A 164 -9.15 11.75 6.72
C GLN A 164 -7.69 12.00 6.31
N ARG A 165 -7.46 13.20 5.79
CA ARG A 165 -6.11 13.71 5.54
C ARG A 165 -5.64 14.54 6.72
N LEU A 166 -4.46 14.22 7.24
CA LEU A 166 -3.73 15.06 8.18
C LEU A 166 -2.62 15.78 7.45
N GLU A 167 -2.54 17.09 7.63
CA GLU A 167 -1.50 17.94 7.05
C GLU A 167 -0.51 18.36 8.14
N PHE A 168 0.77 18.35 7.80
CA PHE A 168 1.88 18.67 8.68
C PHE A 168 2.70 19.82 8.10
N ASN A 169 3.05 20.79 8.92
CA ASN A 169 3.74 22.01 8.52
C ASN A 169 4.83 22.35 9.52
N PHE A 170 6.05 21.88 9.29
CA PHE A 170 7.19 22.25 10.09
C PHE A 170 7.69 23.64 9.71
N GLU A 171 7.85 24.54 10.70
CA GLU A 171 8.37 25.88 10.52
C GLU A 171 9.69 26.06 11.28
N GLY A 172 10.81 25.91 10.59
CA GLY A 172 12.15 26.08 11.14
C GLY A 172 13.08 26.78 10.15
N LYS A 173 14.32 26.29 10.01
CA LYS A 173 15.25 26.73 8.98
C LYS A 173 14.67 26.61 7.56
N TYR A 174 13.89 25.56 7.35
CA TYR A 174 13.09 25.32 6.14
C TYR A 174 11.61 25.27 6.52
N LYS A 175 10.76 25.58 5.56
CA LYS A 175 9.31 25.35 5.67
C LYS A 175 9.00 24.05 4.96
N LEU A 176 8.71 23.02 5.71
CA LEU A 176 8.47 21.68 5.20
C LEU A 176 6.98 21.37 5.32
N HIS A 177 6.40 20.85 4.25
CA HIS A 177 5.00 20.46 4.21
C HIS A 177 4.90 18.99 3.83
N SER A 178 3.97 18.28 4.44
CA SER A 178 3.62 16.92 4.07
C SER A 178 2.19 16.61 4.50
N TYR A 179 1.66 15.50 4.04
CA TYR A 179 0.36 15.00 4.49
C TYR A 179 0.37 13.47 4.54
N ILE A 180 -0.59 12.93 5.28
CA ILE A 180 -0.89 11.50 5.32
C ILE A 180 -2.40 11.27 5.29
N ASP A 181 -2.84 10.26 4.56
CA ASP A 181 -4.21 9.80 4.57
C ASP A 181 -4.35 8.69 5.64
N VAL A 182 -4.99 9.00 6.77
CA VAL A 182 -5.15 8.08 7.91
C VAL A 182 -6.51 7.41 7.92
N GLY A 183 -6.57 6.28 8.63
CA GLY A 183 -7.69 5.36 8.62
C GLY A 183 -7.56 4.36 7.46
N VAL A 184 -7.64 3.08 7.76
CA VAL A 184 -7.60 2.01 6.74
C VAL A 184 -8.81 1.10 6.92
N GLY A 185 -9.47 0.81 5.82
CA GLY A 185 -10.61 -0.11 5.83
C GLY A 185 -10.81 -0.75 4.46
N LYS A 186 -11.26 -2.00 4.45
CA LYS A 186 -11.54 -2.71 3.19
C LYS A 186 -12.73 -2.10 2.46
N PHE A 187 -12.69 -2.15 1.13
CA PHE A 187 -13.88 -1.98 0.32
C PHE A 187 -14.73 -3.25 0.39
N GLU A 188 -15.83 -3.20 1.11
CA GLU A 188 -16.71 -4.36 1.27
C GLU A 188 -17.27 -4.88 -0.06
N GLU A 189 -17.38 -4.00 -1.05
CA GLU A 189 -17.81 -4.32 -2.40
C GLU A 189 -16.76 -5.18 -3.14
N VAL A 190 -15.47 -4.86 -2.97
CA VAL A 190 -14.37 -5.63 -3.55
C VAL A 190 -14.23 -6.97 -2.83
N GLU A 191 -14.33 -6.97 -1.49
CA GLU A 191 -14.36 -8.21 -0.73
C GLU A 191 -15.48 -9.14 -1.19
N ALA A 192 -16.71 -8.62 -1.36
CA ALA A 192 -17.84 -9.41 -1.83
C ALA A 192 -17.61 -10.01 -3.23
N LEU A 193 -16.98 -9.24 -4.15
CA LEU A 193 -16.59 -9.74 -5.46
C LEU A 193 -15.58 -10.90 -5.33
N VAL A 194 -14.55 -10.75 -4.52
CA VAL A 194 -13.52 -11.78 -4.31
C VAL A 194 -14.15 -13.03 -3.65
N GLN A 195 -15.05 -12.84 -2.68
CA GLN A 195 -15.78 -13.94 -2.02
C GLN A 195 -16.65 -14.72 -3.02
N ASP A 196 -17.36 -14.03 -3.92
CA ASP A 196 -18.18 -14.70 -4.96
C ASP A 196 -17.29 -15.46 -5.96
N ILE A 197 -16.12 -14.93 -6.33
CA ILE A 197 -15.13 -15.63 -7.16
C ILE A 197 -14.61 -16.88 -6.43
N LYS A 198 -14.20 -16.75 -5.17
CA LYS A 198 -13.68 -17.85 -4.34
C LYS A 198 -14.74 -18.95 -4.12
N SER A 199 -16.02 -18.58 -4.01
CA SER A 199 -17.11 -19.54 -3.85
C SER A 199 -17.26 -20.51 -5.04
N LYS A 200 -16.69 -20.16 -6.19
CA LYS A 200 -16.64 -20.99 -7.41
C LYS A 200 -15.35 -21.84 -7.51
N GLY A 201 -14.51 -21.85 -6.47
CA GLY A 201 -13.29 -22.63 -6.37
C GLY A 201 -12.03 -21.93 -6.88
N ALA A 202 -12.15 -20.76 -7.49
CA ALA A 202 -11.01 -20.01 -8.00
C ALA A 202 -10.07 -19.51 -6.88
N LYS A 203 -8.79 -19.26 -7.22
CA LYS A 203 -7.78 -18.75 -6.32
C LYS A 203 -7.73 -17.23 -6.33
N ALA A 204 -7.39 -16.63 -5.19
CA ALA A 204 -7.21 -15.19 -5.05
C ALA A 204 -5.86 -14.84 -4.42
N TYR A 205 -5.13 -13.93 -5.04
CA TYR A 205 -3.80 -13.50 -4.64
C TYR A 205 -3.76 -12.01 -4.41
N VAL A 206 -2.93 -11.56 -3.45
CA VAL A 206 -2.57 -10.15 -3.29
C VAL A 206 -1.14 -9.94 -3.79
N CYS A 207 -0.93 -8.89 -4.59
CA CYS A 207 0.39 -8.45 -5.05
C CYS A 207 0.55 -6.95 -4.76
N THR A 208 1.22 -6.62 -3.67
CA THR A 208 1.36 -5.26 -3.18
C THR A 208 2.78 -4.71 -3.36
N ALA A 209 2.92 -3.40 -3.43
CA ALA A 209 4.21 -2.71 -3.37
C ALA A 209 4.66 -2.40 -1.93
N SER A 210 3.84 -2.75 -0.95
CA SER A 210 4.12 -2.62 0.48
C SER A 210 4.77 -3.89 1.04
N SER A 211 5.15 -3.87 2.32
CA SER A 211 5.72 -5.02 3.02
C SER A 211 4.77 -6.21 3.00
N ARG A 212 5.31 -7.39 2.59
CA ARG A 212 4.56 -8.66 2.63
C ARG A 212 4.00 -8.94 4.03
N ILE A 213 4.81 -8.77 5.07
CA ILE A 213 4.42 -9.07 6.45
C ILE A 213 3.26 -8.17 6.89
N VAL A 214 3.36 -6.87 6.59
CA VAL A 214 2.34 -5.88 6.95
C VAL A 214 1.01 -6.21 6.29
N VAL A 215 1.02 -6.39 4.97
CA VAL A 215 -0.21 -6.66 4.22
C VAL A 215 -0.80 -8.03 4.53
N ASP A 216 0.05 -9.06 4.70
CA ASP A 216 -0.41 -10.42 5.06
C ASP A 216 -1.13 -10.42 6.41
N GLU A 217 -0.55 -9.80 7.43
CA GLU A 217 -1.20 -9.70 8.75
C GLU A 217 -2.46 -8.84 8.72
N PHE A 218 -2.41 -7.69 8.03
CA PHE A 218 -3.58 -6.84 7.88
C PHE A 218 -4.74 -7.58 7.22
N MET A 219 -4.47 -8.31 6.13
CA MET A 219 -5.48 -9.08 5.39
C MET A 219 -6.04 -10.24 6.23
N ASN A 220 -5.20 -10.89 7.03
CA ASN A 220 -5.65 -11.95 7.96
C ASN A 220 -6.61 -11.41 9.03
N ARG A 221 -6.49 -10.14 9.40
CA ARG A 221 -7.40 -9.49 10.37
C ARG A 221 -8.67 -8.96 9.73
N CYS A 222 -8.57 -8.30 8.58
CA CYS A 222 -9.73 -7.66 7.95
C CYS A 222 -10.59 -8.63 7.13
N SER A 223 -9.99 -9.68 6.55
CA SER A 223 -10.67 -10.65 5.67
C SER A 223 -10.05 -12.05 5.80
N PRO A 224 -10.16 -12.70 6.97
CA PRO A 224 -9.47 -13.94 7.29
C PRO A 224 -9.78 -15.06 6.28
N GLY A 225 -8.72 -15.67 5.74
CA GLY A 225 -8.81 -16.80 4.81
C GLY A 225 -9.33 -16.47 3.41
N LEU A 226 -9.50 -15.19 3.08
CA LEU A 226 -9.98 -14.78 1.75
C LEU A 226 -8.94 -14.99 0.67
N PHE A 227 -7.67 -14.72 0.95
CA PHE A 227 -6.58 -14.82 -0.02
C PHE A 227 -5.73 -16.06 0.18
N ASP A 228 -5.30 -16.67 -0.91
CA ASP A 228 -4.46 -17.88 -0.90
C ASP A 228 -2.98 -17.54 -0.66
N LYS A 229 -2.56 -16.34 -1.00
CA LYS A 229 -1.20 -15.83 -0.73
C LYS A 229 -1.13 -14.32 -0.92
N VAL A 230 -0.31 -13.67 -0.09
CA VAL A 230 0.17 -12.30 -0.25
C VAL A 230 1.62 -12.34 -0.72
N VAL A 231 1.97 -11.50 -1.70
CA VAL A 231 3.34 -11.18 -2.10
C VAL A 231 3.55 -9.67 -2.05
N GLY A 232 4.68 -9.27 -1.53
CA GLY A 232 5.04 -7.87 -1.29
C GLY A 232 6.55 -7.71 -1.20
N LEU A 233 7.00 -6.53 -0.78
CA LEU A 233 8.40 -6.28 -0.50
C LEU A 233 8.84 -7.04 0.75
N GLU A 234 10.08 -7.47 0.75
CA GLU A 234 10.68 -8.18 1.88
C GLU A 234 12.02 -7.54 2.25
N LEU A 235 12.28 -7.45 3.56
CA LEU A 235 13.60 -7.09 4.08
C LEU A 235 14.44 -8.34 4.30
N VAL A 236 15.76 -8.17 4.26
CA VAL A 236 16.71 -9.20 4.70
C VAL A 236 16.49 -9.49 6.18
N GLU A 237 16.39 -10.77 6.53
CA GLU A 237 16.38 -11.24 7.92
C GLU A 237 17.75 -11.81 8.29
N ARG A 238 18.30 -11.40 9.44
CA ARG A 238 19.53 -12.00 10.02
C ARG A 238 19.31 -12.25 11.50
N ASN A 239 19.61 -13.48 11.93
CA ASN A 239 19.44 -13.91 13.33
C ASN A 239 18.00 -13.70 13.87
N GLY A 240 16.98 -13.85 13.03
CA GLY A 240 15.58 -13.72 13.41
C GLY A 240 15.07 -12.30 13.52
N VAL A 241 15.85 -11.29 13.08
CA VAL A 241 15.42 -9.90 13.08
C VAL A 241 15.60 -9.24 11.71
N LEU A 242 14.70 -8.34 11.38
CA LEU A 242 14.70 -7.59 10.14
C LEU A 242 15.85 -6.59 10.10
N GLN A 243 16.43 -6.41 8.93
CA GLN A 243 17.50 -5.47 8.68
C GLN A 243 16.98 -4.30 7.83
N ALA A 244 17.57 -3.12 7.98
CA ALA A 244 17.32 -2.00 7.07
C ALA A 244 17.96 -2.26 5.68
N GLU A 245 17.55 -3.33 5.02
CA GLU A 245 18.09 -3.80 3.74
C GLU A 245 17.01 -4.58 2.99
N GLY A 246 16.68 -4.15 1.76
CA GLY A 246 15.75 -4.89 0.90
C GLY A 246 16.32 -6.24 0.47
N ASP A 247 15.50 -7.27 0.46
CA ASP A 247 15.91 -8.61 -0.01
C ASP A 247 15.85 -8.68 -1.54
N GLU A 248 17.02 -8.47 -2.17
CA GLU A 248 17.16 -8.47 -3.64
C GLU A 248 16.95 -9.87 -4.28
N GLU A 249 16.96 -10.94 -3.49
CA GLU A 249 16.68 -12.30 -3.98
C GLU A 249 15.17 -12.52 -4.18
N LYS A 250 14.36 -11.68 -3.59
CA LYS A 250 12.90 -11.71 -3.70
C LYS A 250 12.40 -10.90 -4.89
N LEU A 251 11.16 -11.17 -5.27
CA LEU A 251 10.50 -10.41 -6.32
C LEU A 251 10.21 -8.99 -5.84
N LEU A 252 10.77 -8.01 -6.52
CA LEU A 252 10.41 -6.60 -6.31
C LEU A 252 9.01 -6.36 -6.92
N THR A 253 7.99 -6.27 -6.07
CA THR A 253 6.57 -6.19 -6.46
C THR A 253 6.08 -4.79 -6.83
N MET A 254 6.97 -3.90 -7.25
CA MET A 254 6.66 -2.54 -7.69
C MET A 254 6.58 -2.47 -9.22
N GLY A 255 5.58 -1.80 -9.76
CA GLY A 255 5.43 -1.52 -11.18
C GLY A 255 5.60 -2.77 -12.07
N LYS A 256 6.72 -2.89 -12.80
CA LYS A 256 6.99 -4.06 -13.65
C LYS A 256 7.01 -5.38 -12.89
N GLY A 257 7.34 -5.36 -11.61
CA GLY A 257 7.35 -6.55 -10.78
C GLY A 257 5.96 -7.14 -10.55
N LYS A 258 4.90 -6.31 -10.46
CA LYS A 258 3.52 -6.79 -10.44
C LYS A 258 3.16 -7.55 -11.72
N GLY A 259 3.55 -7.01 -12.89
CA GLY A 259 3.40 -7.72 -14.18
C GLY A 259 4.16 -9.05 -14.20
N LYS A 260 5.41 -9.06 -13.73
CA LYS A 260 6.22 -10.29 -13.63
C LYS A 260 5.58 -11.35 -12.70
N TYR A 261 4.93 -10.92 -11.63
CA TYR A 261 4.21 -11.85 -10.76
C TYR A 261 3.05 -12.54 -11.50
N LEU A 262 2.31 -11.80 -12.33
CA LEU A 262 1.26 -12.40 -13.16
C LEU A 262 1.83 -13.41 -14.16
N GLU A 263 3.01 -13.16 -14.73
CA GLU A 263 3.69 -14.10 -15.61
C GLU A 263 4.08 -15.39 -14.87
N ILE A 264 4.62 -15.28 -13.65
CA ILE A 264 4.92 -16.43 -12.78
C ILE A 264 3.64 -17.24 -12.49
N LEU A 265 2.53 -16.59 -12.21
CA LEU A 265 1.27 -17.28 -11.98
C LEU A 265 0.71 -17.90 -13.28
N LYS A 266 0.85 -17.20 -14.42
CA LYS A 266 0.45 -17.70 -15.75
C LYS A 266 1.19 -19.00 -16.10
N GLU A 267 2.48 -19.08 -15.83
CA GLU A 267 3.26 -20.31 -15.99
C GLU A 267 2.78 -21.41 -15.04
N ARG A 268 2.59 -21.08 -13.75
CA ARG A 268 2.14 -22.02 -12.72
C ARG A 268 0.79 -22.67 -13.02
N TYR A 269 -0.17 -21.85 -13.51
CA TYR A 269 -1.54 -22.29 -13.79
C TYR A 269 -1.77 -22.67 -15.24
N ASN A 270 -0.78 -22.49 -16.12
CA ASN A 270 -0.88 -22.63 -17.55
C ASN A 270 -2.05 -21.83 -18.15
N ARG A 271 -2.34 -20.66 -17.58
CA ARG A 271 -3.38 -19.72 -18.03
C ARG A 271 -3.15 -18.32 -17.43
N PRO A 272 -3.61 -17.26 -18.11
CA PRO A 272 -3.53 -15.91 -17.56
C PRO A 272 -4.50 -15.70 -16.39
N ALA A 273 -4.26 -14.63 -15.61
CA ALA A 273 -5.19 -14.17 -14.59
C ALA A 273 -6.55 -13.80 -15.22
N LYS A 274 -7.63 -14.14 -14.53
CA LYS A 274 -8.98 -13.81 -14.97
C LYS A 274 -9.32 -12.35 -14.72
N LEU A 275 -8.88 -11.82 -13.58
CA LEU A 275 -9.09 -10.44 -13.14
C LEU A 275 -7.82 -9.93 -12.47
N TYR A 276 -7.50 -8.67 -12.71
CA TYR A 276 -6.59 -7.87 -11.89
C TYR A 276 -7.33 -6.64 -11.36
N ILE A 277 -7.13 -6.31 -10.08
CA ILE A 277 -7.69 -5.12 -9.43
C ILE A 277 -6.53 -4.22 -9.02
N GLY A 278 -6.55 -2.94 -9.37
CA GLY A 278 -5.51 -1.97 -9.04
C GLY A 278 -6.01 -0.53 -9.12
N ASP A 279 -5.18 0.46 -8.77
CA ASP A 279 -5.58 1.87 -8.67
C ASP A 279 -4.64 2.85 -9.39
N SER A 280 -3.38 2.49 -9.58
CA SER A 280 -2.31 3.44 -9.89
C SER A 280 -1.34 2.96 -10.99
N ASP A 281 -0.36 3.81 -11.30
CA ASP A 281 0.75 3.47 -12.21
C ASP A 281 1.56 2.25 -11.76
N GLY A 282 1.54 1.96 -10.45
CA GLY A 282 2.14 0.75 -9.89
C GLY A 282 1.55 -0.53 -10.47
N ASP A 283 0.27 -0.49 -10.86
CA ASP A 283 -0.50 -1.62 -11.39
C ASP A 283 -0.51 -1.71 -12.92
N TYR A 284 -0.03 -0.66 -13.59
CA TYR A 284 -0.11 -0.56 -15.04
C TYR A 284 0.37 -1.83 -15.75
N TYR A 285 1.55 -2.36 -15.36
CA TYR A 285 2.13 -3.53 -16.01
C TYR A 285 1.40 -4.86 -15.70
N ALA A 286 0.67 -4.92 -14.59
CA ALA A 286 -0.22 -6.03 -14.30
C ALA A 286 -1.51 -5.93 -15.11
N LEU A 287 -2.08 -4.73 -15.22
CA LEU A 287 -3.30 -4.46 -15.98
C LEU A 287 -3.15 -4.68 -17.49
N ILE A 288 -1.96 -4.45 -18.05
CA ILE A 288 -1.67 -4.73 -19.48
C ILE A 288 -1.05 -6.12 -19.71
N ASN A 289 -1.03 -7.00 -18.69
CA ASN A 289 -0.42 -8.33 -18.83
C ASN A 289 -1.14 -9.16 -19.90
N ASP A 290 -0.34 -9.85 -20.73
CA ASP A 290 -0.85 -10.61 -21.86
C ASP A 290 -1.82 -11.73 -21.45
N GLY A 291 -3.01 -11.67 -22.02
CA GLY A 291 -4.09 -12.61 -21.77
C GLY A 291 -4.98 -12.28 -20.57
N LEU A 292 -4.68 -11.24 -19.79
CA LEU A 292 -5.60 -10.75 -18.75
C LEU A 292 -6.97 -10.44 -19.37
N LYS A 293 -8.05 -10.97 -18.77
CA LYS A 293 -9.38 -10.82 -19.37
C LYS A 293 -10.12 -9.60 -18.83
N TYR A 294 -10.00 -9.31 -17.54
CA TYR A 294 -10.68 -8.19 -16.88
C TYR A 294 -9.70 -7.39 -16.02
N GLY A 295 -9.77 -6.06 -16.10
CA GLY A 295 -9.08 -5.13 -15.23
C GLY A 295 -10.08 -4.24 -14.52
N LEU A 296 -10.15 -4.29 -13.19
CA LEU A 296 -10.94 -3.37 -12.37
C LEU A 296 -10.02 -2.29 -11.80
N ILE A 297 -10.24 -1.05 -12.21
CA ILE A 297 -9.46 0.10 -11.77
C ILE A 297 -10.27 0.88 -10.74
N ILE A 298 -9.82 0.87 -9.49
CA ILE A 298 -10.38 1.72 -8.43
C ILE A 298 -9.86 3.14 -8.66
N ASN A 299 -10.76 4.06 -8.99
CA ASN A 299 -10.39 5.39 -9.45
C ASN A 299 -9.87 6.25 -8.31
N ARG A 300 -8.57 6.34 -8.22
CA ARG A 300 -7.85 7.34 -7.44
C ARG A 300 -7.49 8.50 -8.38
N ASN A 301 -7.51 9.74 -7.91
CA ASN A 301 -7.15 10.92 -8.71
C ASN A 301 -5.62 10.99 -8.91
N THR A 302 -5.06 9.97 -9.55
CA THR A 302 -3.65 9.88 -9.93
C THR A 302 -3.53 10.03 -11.44
N SER A 303 -2.48 10.71 -11.87
CA SER A 303 -2.09 10.83 -13.29
C SER A 303 -0.97 9.84 -13.60
N GLY A 304 -0.75 9.57 -14.89
CA GLY A 304 0.35 8.72 -15.36
C GLY A 304 -0.10 7.76 -16.45
N LYS A 305 0.58 6.63 -16.58
CA LYS A 305 0.27 5.61 -17.59
C LYS A 305 -1.09 4.97 -17.40
N ILE A 306 -1.53 4.83 -16.15
CA ILE A 306 -2.84 4.27 -15.82
C ILE A 306 -3.98 5.07 -16.46
N GLU A 307 -3.80 6.37 -16.72
CA GLU A 307 -4.83 7.22 -17.31
C GLU A 307 -5.26 6.73 -18.70
N THR A 308 -4.36 6.13 -19.47
CA THR A 308 -4.72 5.53 -20.77
C THR A 308 -5.74 4.40 -20.61
N LEU A 309 -5.59 3.57 -19.56
CA LEU A 309 -6.52 2.49 -19.26
C LEU A 309 -7.85 3.02 -18.69
N LYS A 310 -7.80 4.07 -17.88
CA LYS A 310 -9.00 4.77 -17.39
C LYS A 310 -9.78 5.38 -18.56
N GLU A 311 -9.12 5.94 -19.56
CA GLU A 311 -9.79 6.44 -20.77
C GLU A 311 -10.43 5.33 -21.59
N MET A 312 -9.73 4.19 -21.77
CA MET A 312 -10.30 3.01 -22.44
C MET A 312 -11.56 2.52 -21.72
N ALA A 313 -11.52 2.47 -20.39
CA ALA A 313 -12.68 2.10 -19.58
C ALA A 313 -13.85 3.09 -19.75
N ARG A 314 -13.61 4.41 -19.74
CA ARG A 314 -14.64 5.44 -19.96
C ARG A 314 -15.27 5.35 -21.35
N LYS A 315 -14.46 5.11 -22.38
CA LYS A 315 -14.91 4.98 -23.78
C LYS A 315 -15.51 3.60 -24.08
N LYS A 316 -15.30 2.61 -23.21
CA LYS A 316 -15.67 1.19 -23.42
C LYS A 316 -15.03 0.61 -24.69
N GLU A 317 -13.80 1.02 -24.98
CA GLU A 317 -13.00 0.60 -26.14
C GLU A 317 -12.00 -0.46 -25.68
N PHE A 318 -12.26 -1.73 -26.00
CA PHE A 318 -11.44 -2.85 -25.55
C PHE A 318 -11.01 -3.72 -26.73
N GLU A 319 -9.73 -4.06 -26.79
CA GLU A 319 -9.23 -5.04 -27.74
C GLU A 319 -9.23 -6.46 -27.17
N ASN A 320 -8.54 -6.66 -26.04
CA ASN A 320 -8.34 -7.97 -25.41
C ASN A 320 -8.80 -8.00 -23.95
N THR A 321 -8.48 -6.95 -23.19
CA THR A 321 -8.82 -6.83 -21.76
C THR A 321 -9.96 -5.83 -21.59
N ILE A 322 -11.00 -6.23 -20.87
CA ILE A 322 -12.12 -5.35 -20.52
C ILE A 322 -11.73 -4.58 -19.26
N TYR A 323 -11.61 -3.27 -19.38
CA TYR A 323 -11.31 -2.38 -18.23
C TYR A 323 -12.59 -1.78 -17.67
N LEU A 324 -12.73 -1.85 -16.35
CA LEU A 324 -13.78 -1.20 -15.58
C LEU A 324 -13.16 -0.11 -14.73
N LEU A 325 -13.72 1.09 -14.78
CA LEU A 325 -13.34 2.20 -13.90
C LEU A 325 -14.39 2.34 -12.81
N GLN A 326 -14.00 2.22 -11.55
CA GLN A 326 -14.90 2.26 -10.42
C GLN A 326 -14.54 3.43 -9.51
N ARG A 327 -15.50 4.32 -9.25
CA ARG A 327 -15.33 5.46 -8.34
C ARG A 327 -15.41 5.01 -6.88
N ARG A 328 -14.79 5.80 -6.02
CA ARG A 328 -14.82 5.64 -4.56
C ARG A 328 -15.16 6.96 -3.88
N ASP A 329 -15.71 6.88 -2.69
CA ASP A 329 -15.96 7.99 -1.77
C ASP A 329 -14.84 7.97 -0.73
N GLU A 330 -13.98 8.98 -0.76
CA GLU A 330 -12.76 9.07 0.07
C GLU A 330 -13.11 9.23 1.57
N GLU A 331 -14.24 9.87 1.88
CA GLU A 331 -14.64 10.12 3.28
C GLU A 331 -15.29 8.89 3.92
N LYS A 332 -15.98 8.09 3.11
CA LYS A 332 -16.72 6.92 3.61
C LYS A 332 -15.98 5.59 3.43
N GLY A 333 -14.92 5.56 2.63
CA GLY A 333 -14.20 4.33 2.33
C GLY A 333 -15.06 3.27 1.62
N ILE A 334 -15.92 3.69 0.68
CA ILE A 334 -16.83 2.83 -0.07
C ILE A 334 -16.72 3.08 -1.55
N LEU A 335 -17.10 2.09 -2.35
CA LEU A 335 -17.31 2.31 -3.79
C LEU A 335 -18.62 3.04 -4.02
N VAL A 336 -18.68 3.85 -5.10
CA VAL A 336 -19.87 4.60 -5.47
C VAL A 336 -20.14 4.48 -6.96
N SER A 337 -21.43 4.37 -7.32
CA SER A 337 -21.85 4.50 -8.72
C SER A 337 -21.58 5.92 -9.22
N GLU A 338 -21.34 6.07 -10.51
CA GLU A 338 -21.19 7.39 -11.15
C GLU A 338 -22.38 8.30 -10.92
#